data_00ab87a00646b41847b8e1095e26694d
#
_entry.id   00ab87a00646b41847b8e1095e26694d
#
_cell.length_a   1.000
_cell.length_b   1.000
_cell.length_c   1.000
_cell.angle_alpha   90.00
_cell.angle_beta   90.00
_cell.angle_gamma   90.00
#
_symmetry.space_group_name_H-M   'P 1'
#
loop_
_entity.id
_entity.type
_entity.pdbx_description
1 polymer ?
#
loop_
_entity_poly.entity_id
_entity_poly.type
_entity_poly.pdbx_seq_one_letter_code
_entity_poly.pdbx_strand_id
1 'polypeptide(L)'
;VRALLEKGLDGMRAKVAERRTRINLTVLEDLHGEQFLKAIDIVLEAVSLHIARFAELARNMAAEETRASRRDELLAIAENCDVIAHQPPKTFWQALQLCYFIQLILQIESNGHSVSFARMDQYLYPYYRRDVELEQSLDREHAIELLHSCWLKLLEVNKIRSGSHSKASAG
;
A
#
# COMPACT_ATOMS: atom_id res chain seq x y z
N VAL A 1 -3.29 -5.23 -7.43
CA VAL A 1 -3.96 -4.51 -6.34
C VAL A 1 -5.12 -5.32 -5.77
N ARG A 2 -6.12 -5.77 -6.58
CA ARG A 2 -7.32 -6.47 -6.07
C ARG A 2 -6.99 -7.64 -5.12
N ALA A 3 -6.12 -8.58 -5.54
CA ALA A 3 -5.75 -9.73 -4.71
C ALA A 3 -5.12 -9.32 -3.37
N LEU A 4 -4.38 -8.21 -3.34
CA LEU A 4 -3.79 -7.67 -2.12
C LEU A 4 -4.86 -7.06 -1.20
N LEU A 5 -5.82 -6.32 -1.76
CA LEU A 5 -6.95 -5.78 -0.99
C LEU A 5 -7.84 -6.89 -0.41
N GLU A 6 -7.98 -8.02 -1.11
CA GLU A 6 -8.80 -9.16 -0.65
C GLU A 6 -8.09 -10.01 0.40
N LYS A 7 -6.76 -10.13 0.37
CA LYS A 7 -6.00 -11.11 1.17
C LYS A 7 -5.05 -10.49 2.19
N GLY A 8 -4.70 -9.24 2.04
CA GLY A 8 -3.62 -8.60 2.80
C GLY A 8 -2.24 -9.15 2.44
N LEU A 9 -1.22 -8.60 3.08
CA LEU A 9 0.17 -9.02 2.85
C LEU A 9 0.43 -10.43 3.38
N ASP A 10 -0.05 -10.77 4.56
CA ASP A 10 0.11 -12.11 5.13
C ASP A 10 -0.62 -13.17 4.31
N GLY A 11 -1.82 -12.86 3.79
CA GLY A 11 -2.54 -13.78 2.91
C GLY A 11 -1.84 -13.98 1.55
N MET A 12 -1.13 -12.97 1.04
CA MET A 12 -0.29 -13.12 -0.15
C MET A 12 0.94 -13.98 0.16
N ARG A 13 1.61 -13.79 1.31
CA ARG A 13 2.73 -14.63 1.76
C ARG A 13 2.30 -16.09 1.97
N ALA A 14 1.13 -16.32 2.56
CA ALA A 14 0.57 -17.67 2.70
C ALA A 14 0.37 -18.37 1.35
N LYS A 15 -0.09 -17.66 0.32
CA LYS A 15 -0.18 -18.19 -1.05
C LYS A 15 1.19 -18.55 -1.63
N VAL A 16 2.20 -17.73 -1.39
CA VAL A 16 3.58 -18.02 -1.81
C VAL A 16 4.08 -19.28 -1.12
N ALA A 17 3.91 -19.39 0.20
CA ALA A 17 4.28 -20.56 0.97
C ALA A 17 3.57 -21.83 0.46
N GLU A 18 2.25 -21.76 0.24
CA GLU A 18 1.48 -22.87 -0.34
C GLU A 18 2.01 -23.28 -1.72
N ARG A 19 2.30 -22.32 -2.60
CA ARG A 19 2.83 -22.63 -3.94
C ARG A 19 4.19 -23.31 -3.85
N ARG A 20 5.05 -22.91 -2.92
CA ARG A 20 6.38 -23.49 -2.71
C ARG A 20 6.32 -24.97 -2.27
N THR A 21 5.30 -25.41 -1.55
CA THR A 21 5.16 -26.83 -1.18
C THR A 21 4.93 -27.77 -2.37
N ARG A 22 4.55 -27.22 -3.53
CA ARG A 22 4.27 -27.97 -4.76
C ARG A 22 5.45 -28.01 -5.75
N ILE A 23 6.57 -27.39 -5.40
CA ILE A 23 7.76 -27.28 -6.25
C ILE A 23 8.58 -28.58 -6.17
N ASN A 24 8.99 -29.07 -7.33
CA ASN A 24 9.93 -30.19 -7.46
C ASN A 24 11.30 -29.68 -7.89
N LEU A 25 12.23 -29.57 -6.96
CA LEU A 25 13.57 -29.02 -7.21
C LEU A 25 14.45 -29.86 -8.17
N THR A 26 13.98 -31.02 -8.60
CA THR A 26 14.66 -31.82 -9.64
C THR A 26 14.30 -31.38 -11.07
N VAL A 27 13.33 -30.48 -11.21
CA VAL A 27 12.88 -29.89 -12.47
C VAL A 27 13.42 -28.45 -12.59
N LEU A 28 14.07 -28.13 -13.69
CA LEU A 28 14.74 -26.83 -13.88
C LEU A 28 13.76 -25.65 -13.82
N GLU A 29 12.60 -25.79 -14.43
CA GLU A 29 11.55 -24.77 -14.42
C GLU A 29 11.05 -24.49 -13.00
N ASP A 30 10.91 -25.53 -12.20
CA ASP A 30 10.50 -25.43 -10.80
C ASP A 30 11.60 -24.77 -9.92
N LEU A 31 12.88 -24.98 -10.24
CA LEU A 31 13.99 -24.32 -9.56
C LEU A 31 13.94 -22.79 -9.77
N HIS A 32 13.70 -22.34 -11.01
CA HIS A 32 13.49 -20.93 -11.30
C HIS A 32 12.23 -20.39 -10.60
N GLY A 33 11.16 -21.19 -10.55
CA GLY A 33 9.94 -20.89 -9.81
C GLY A 33 10.18 -20.67 -8.31
N GLU A 34 11.00 -21.53 -7.69
CA GLU A 34 11.36 -21.40 -6.27
C GLU A 34 12.14 -20.10 -5.99
N GLN A 35 13.10 -19.75 -6.84
CA GLN A 35 13.85 -18.50 -6.70
C GLN A 35 12.93 -17.28 -6.81
N PHE A 36 12.01 -17.29 -7.77
CA PHE A 36 11.03 -16.23 -7.95
C PHE A 36 10.08 -16.11 -6.74
N LEU A 37 9.58 -17.24 -6.22
CA LEU A 37 8.69 -17.23 -5.05
C LEU A 37 9.41 -16.75 -3.78
N LYS A 38 10.68 -17.10 -3.60
CA LYS A 38 11.52 -16.55 -2.52
C LYS A 38 11.66 -15.04 -2.64
N ALA A 39 11.93 -14.53 -3.83
CA ALA A 39 12.04 -13.09 -4.06
C ALA A 39 10.72 -12.37 -3.74
N ILE A 40 9.57 -12.94 -4.15
CA ILE A 40 8.24 -12.38 -3.79
C ILE A 40 8.06 -12.35 -2.28
N ASP A 41 8.40 -13.42 -1.55
CA ASP A 41 8.23 -13.46 -0.08
C ASP A 41 9.07 -12.38 0.60
N ILE A 42 10.32 -12.21 0.20
CA ILE A 42 11.20 -11.15 0.70
C ILE A 42 10.60 -9.76 0.46
N VAL A 43 10.08 -9.51 -0.74
CA VAL A 43 9.46 -8.23 -1.08
C VAL A 43 8.20 -7.99 -0.23
N LEU A 44 7.33 -8.98 -0.09
CA LEU A 44 6.11 -8.86 0.72
C LEU A 44 6.43 -8.60 2.20
N GLU A 45 7.46 -9.24 2.74
CA GLU A 45 7.94 -8.97 4.09
C GLU A 45 8.50 -7.56 4.24
N ALA A 46 9.32 -7.10 3.28
CA ALA A 46 9.86 -5.76 3.27
C ALA A 46 8.74 -4.69 3.20
N VAL A 47 7.69 -4.93 2.41
CA VAL A 47 6.50 -4.07 2.35
C VAL A 47 5.81 -4.00 3.71
N SER A 48 5.57 -5.14 4.35
CA SER A 48 4.97 -5.22 5.69
C SER A 48 5.78 -4.42 6.71
N LEU A 49 7.10 -4.65 6.78
CA LEU A 49 8.01 -3.92 7.65
C LEU A 49 8.03 -2.41 7.36
N HIS A 50 8.00 -2.02 6.09
CA HIS A 50 7.95 -0.62 5.70
C HIS A 50 6.69 0.06 6.25
N ILE A 51 5.52 -0.55 6.07
CA ILE A 51 4.25 -0.01 6.59
C ILE A 51 4.26 0.05 8.12
N ALA A 52 4.74 -0.99 8.80
CA ALA A 52 4.84 -1.04 10.26
C ALA A 52 5.71 0.11 10.83
N ARG A 53 6.80 0.48 10.13
CA ARG A 53 7.64 1.64 10.52
C ARG A 53 6.87 2.96 10.46
N PHE A 54 5.92 3.11 9.54
CA PHE A 54 5.05 4.29 9.51
C PHE A 54 4.04 4.29 10.66
N ALA A 55 3.57 3.12 11.11
CA ALA A 55 2.75 3.03 12.31
C ALA A 55 3.52 3.52 13.55
N GLU A 56 4.77 3.09 13.71
CA GLU A 56 5.64 3.53 14.80
C GLU A 56 5.92 5.03 14.72
N LEU A 57 6.27 5.53 13.53
CA LEU A 57 6.51 6.96 13.32
C LEU A 57 5.28 7.81 13.70
N ALA A 58 4.09 7.39 13.25
CA ALA A 58 2.85 8.11 13.56
C ALA A 58 2.56 8.14 15.07
N ARG A 59 2.82 7.04 15.80
CA ARG A 59 2.72 7.02 17.28
C ARG A 59 3.71 7.97 17.95
N ASN A 60 4.95 7.99 17.50
CA ASN A 60 5.98 8.88 18.04
C ASN A 60 5.58 10.33 17.81
N MET A 61 5.11 10.67 16.60
CA MET A 61 4.59 12.01 16.30
C MET A 61 3.36 12.37 17.15
N ALA A 62 2.46 11.42 17.39
CA ALA A 62 1.28 11.62 18.24
C ALA A 62 1.66 11.91 19.69
N ALA A 63 2.72 11.28 20.21
CA ALA A 63 3.20 11.49 21.58
C ALA A 63 3.76 12.93 21.79
N GLU A 64 4.28 13.56 20.74
CA GLU A 64 4.83 14.92 20.76
C GLU A 64 3.79 15.98 20.36
N GLU A 65 2.65 15.60 19.78
CA GLU A 65 1.65 16.53 19.26
C GLU A 65 0.78 17.09 20.40
N THR A 66 0.70 18.41 20.47
CA THR A 66 -0.07 19.13 21.49
C THR A 66 -1.53 19.35 21.12
N ARG A 67 -1.86 19.40 19.83
CA ARG A 67 -3.24 19.57 19.34
C ARG A 67 -3.97 18.24 19.37
N ALA A 68 -5.03 18.13 20.15
CA ALA A 68 -5.77 16.89 20.35
C ALA A 68 -6.26 16.28 19.04
N SER A 69 -6.88 17.09 18.16
CA SER A 69 -7.39 16.59 16.86
C SER A 69 -6.28 15.97 15.99
N ARG A 70 -5.12 16.63 15.92
CA ARG A 70 -4.00 16.10 15.12
C ARG A 70 -3.39 14.85 15.73
N ARG A 71 -3.32 14.78 17.05
CA ARG A 71 -2.89 13.57 17.76
C ARG A 71 -3.81 12.39 17.46
N ASP A 72 -5.12 12.61 17.50
CA ASP A 72 -6.11 11.56 17.21
C ASP A 72 -6.01 11.07 15.75
N GLU A 73 -5.80 11.98 14.78
CA GLU A 73 -5.51 11.63 13.39
C GLU A 73 -4.24 10.77 13.26
N LEU A 74 -3.16 11.12 13.94
CA LEU A 74 -1.90 10.37 13.91
C LEU A 74 -2.07 8.96 14.50
N LEU A 75 -2.84 8.83 15.58
CA LEU A 75 -3.15 7.53 16.17
C LEU A 75 -4.01 6.67 15.23
N ALA A 76 -4.99 7.27 14.54
CA ALA A 76 -5.79 6.58 13.53
C ALA A 76 -4.94 6.13 12.32
N ILE A 77 -3.98 6.95 11.88
CA ILE A 77 -3.01 6.57 10.85
C ILE A 77 -2.18 5.37 11.31
N ALA A 78 -1.71 5.39 12.57
CA ALA A 78 -0.92 4.30 13.11
C ALA A 78 -1.72 2.98 13.17
N GLU A 79 -2.95 3.03 13.64
CA GLU A 79 -3.85 1.87 13.68
C GLU A 79 -4.13 1.31 12.29
N ASN A 80 -4.39 2.18 11.32
CA ASN A 80 -4.55 1.76 9.93
C ASN A 80 -3.30 1.07 9.39
N CYS A 81 -2.11 1.62 9.66
CA CYS A 81 -0.85 1.01 9.25
C CYS A 81 -0.64 -0.37 9.88
N ASP A 82 -0.97 -0.56 11.16
CA ASP A 82 -0.87 -1.87 11.83
C ASP A 82 -1.75 -2.92 11.15
N VAL A 83 -2.96 -2.54 10.79
CA VAL A 83 -3.87 -3.47 10.10
C VAL A 83 -3.32 -3.83 8.72
N ILE A 84 -3.02 -2.82 7.88
CA ILE A 84 -2.66 -3.05 6.47
C ILE A 84 -1.23 -3.57 6.29
N ALA A 85 -0.37 -3.51 7.32
CA ALA A 85 0.92 -4.17 7.31
C ALA A 85 0.80 -5.70 7.22
N HIS A 86 -0.34 -6.27 7.58
CA HIS A 86 -0.57 -7.71 7.68
C HIS A 86 -1.87 -8.15 7.01
N GLN A 87 -2.98 -7.56 7.42
CA GLN A 87 -4.33 -7.98 7.09
C GLN A 87 -4.90 -7.25 5.87
N PRO A 88 -5.95 -7.79 5.24
CA PRO A 88 -6.72 -7.05 4.25
C PRO A 88 -7.36 -5.80 4.90
N PRO A 89 -7.45 -4.68 4.17
CA PRO A 89 -8.10 -3.48 4.66
C PRO A 89 -9.59 -3.74 4.92
N LYS A 90 -10.10 -3.13 5.98
CA LYS A 90 -11.51 -3.21 6.36
C LYS A 90 -12.28 -1.92 6.05
N THR A 91 -11.60 -0.79 5.93
CA THR A 91 -12.22 0.52 5.69
C THR A 91 -11.74 1.14 4.39
N PHE A 92 -12.49 2.13 3.90
CA PHE A 92 -12.09 2.92 2.74
C PHE A 92 -10.75 3.60 2.95
N TRP A 93 -10.51 4.16 4.14
CA TRP A 93 -9.25 4.79 4.48
C TRP A 93 -8.10 3.77 4.44
N GLN A 94 -8.25 2.61 5.07
CA GLN A 94 -7.24 1.55 5.04
C GLN A 94 -6.94 1.07 3.62
N ALA A 95 -7.97 0.89 2.79
CA ALA A 95 -7.81 0.46 1.40
C ALA A 95 -7.06 1.51 0.56
N LEU A 96 -7.40 2.79 0.71
CA LEU A 96 -6.73 3.89 0.04
C LEU A 96 -5.27 4.01 0.50
N GLN A 97 -5.03 3.92 1.79
CA GLN A 97 -3.68 4.00 2.38
C GLN A 97 -2.80 2.84 1.92
N LEU A 98 -3.32 1.61 1.88
CA LEU A 98 -2.59 0.46 1.32
C LEU A 98 -2.23 0.68 -0.15
N CYS A 99 -3.17 1.16 -0.96
CA CYS A 99 -2.92 1.48 -2.37
C CYS A 99 -1.81 2.53 -2.52
N TYR A 100 -1.80 3.56 -1.68
CA TYR A 100 -0.74 4.56 -1.69
C TYR A 100 0.63 3.98 -1.33
N PHE A 101 0.72 3.13 -0.30
CA PHE A 101 1.98 2.46 0.05
C PHE A 101 2.51 1.59 -1.09
N ILE A 102 1.64 0.83 -1.76
CA ILE A 102 2.06 0.03 -2.91
C ILE A 102 2.55 0.93 -4.05
N GLN A 103 1.85 2.02 -4.34
CA GLN A 103 2.29 3.00 -5.33
C GLN A 103 3.67 3.57 -4.98
N LEU A 104 3.89 3.95 -3.71
CA LEU A 104 5.17 4.46 -3.22
C LEU A 104 6.31 3.44 -3.41
N ILE A 105 6.08 2.19 -3.03
CA ILE A 105 7.08 1.12 -3.15
C ILE A 105 7.42 0.83 -4.60
N LEU A 106 6.42 0.79 -5.49
CA LEU A 106 6.67 0.65 -6.92
C LEU A 106 7.46 1.83 -7.50
N GLN A 107 7.28 3.03 -6.97
CA GLN A 107 8.11 4.19 -7.33
C GLN A 107 9.56 4.03 -6.87
N ILE A 108 9.77 3.52 -5.67
CA ILE A 108 11.12 3.26 -5.12
C ILE A 108 11.81 2.15 -5.92
N GLU A 109 11.13 1.04 -6.16
CA GLU A 109 11.70 -0.15 -6.82
C GLU A 109 12.04 0.08 -8.29
N SER A 110 11.13 0.68 -9.05
CA SER A 110 11.25 0.81 -10.51
C SER A 110 11.46 2.25 -11.00
N ASN A 111 11.75 3.19 -10.09
CA ASN A 111 11.75 4.62 -10.39
C ASN A 111 10.40 5.11 -10.98
N GLY A 112 9.34 4.36 -10.78
CA GLY A 112 7.95 4.71 -11.03
C GLY A 112 7.57 5.10 -12.45
N HIS A 113 8.31 4.63 -13.45
CA HIS A 113 7.98 4.97 -14.83
C HIS A 113 6.63 4.36 -15.22
N SER A 114 5.66 5.21 -15.56
CA SER A 114 4.31 4.83 -16.04
C SER A 114 3.47 3.99 -15.06
N VAL A 115 3.74 4.07 -13.76
CA VAL A 115 2.92 3.41 -12.74
C VAL A 115 1.79 4.33 -12.31
N SER A 116 0.55 3.86 -12.41
CA SER A 116 -0.66 4.57 -12.00
C SER A 116 -1.58 3.67 -11.15
N PHE A 117 -2.54 4.28 -10.46
CA PHE A 117 -3.56 3.55 -9.69
C PHE A 117 -4.55 2.76 -10.56
N ALA A 118 -4.49 2.91 -11.89
CA ALA A 118 -5.44 2.29 -12.81
C ALA A 118 -6.91 2.58 -12.43
N ARG A 119 -7.76 1.58 -12.43
CA ARG A 119 -9.20 1.71 -12.13
C ARG A 119 -9.47 1.67 -10.62
N MET A 120 -8.90 2.64 -9.87
CA MET A 120 -9.12 2.75 -8.42
C MET A 120 -10.58 2.99 -8.07
N ASP A 121 -11.33 3.63 -8.93
CA ASP A 121 -12.77 3.79 -8.83
C ASP A 121 -13.50 2.45 -8.63
N GLN A 122 -13.04 1.40 -9.29
CA GLN A 122 -13.67 0.08 -9.22
C GLN A 122 -13.27 -0.74 -7.98
N TYR A 123 -11.96 -0.78 -7.67
CA TYR A 123 -11.53 -1.64 -6.56
C TYR A 123 -11.65 -0.98 -5.19
N LEU A 124 -11.76 0.36 -5.11
CA LEU A 124 -12.04 1.07 -3.86
C LEU A 124 -13.55 1.26 -3.61
N TYR A 125 -14.39 1.23 -4.65
CA TYR A 125 -15.82 1.46 -4.51
C TYR A 125 -16.51 0.53 -3.49
N PRO A 126 -16.21 -0.77 -3.38
CA PRO A 126 -16.83 -1.62 -2.37
C PRO A 126 -16.60 -1.12 -0.93
N TYR A 127 -15.44 -0.56 -0.63
CA TYR A 127 -15.11 0.03 0.67
C TYR A 127 -15.83 1.36 0.88
N TYR A 128 -15.80 2.24 -0.14
CA TYR A 128 -16.55 3.49 -0.11
C TYR A 128 -18.05 3.25 0.10
N ARG A 129 -18.64 2.37 -0.69
CA ARG A 129 -20.06 2.03 -0.59
C ARG A 129 -20.41 1.55 0.82
N ARG A 130 -19.60 0.68 1.39
CA ARG A 130 -19.87 0.17 2.74
C ARG A 130 -19.78 1.29 3.78
N ASP A 131 -18.67 2.04 3.80
CA ASP A 131 -18.39 2.98 4.86
C ASP A 131 -19.23 4.26 4.75
N VAL A 132 -19.51 4.74 3.51
CA VAL A 132 -20.21 6.01 3.28
C VAL A 132 -21.69 5.82 3.03
N GLU A 133 -22.08 4.84 2.17
CA GLU A 133 -23.47 4.71 1.74
C GLU A 133 -24.30 3.80 2.66
N LEU A 134 -23.70 2.72 3.20
CA LEU A 134 -24.40 1.70 3.96
C LEU A 134 -24.27 1.89 5.48
N GLU A 135 -23.03 1.91 6.00
CA GLU A 135 -22.75 1.98 7.44
C GLU A 135 -22.69 3.42 7.96
N GLN A 136 -22.46 4.39 7.06
CA GLN A 136 -22.33 5.80 7.38
C GLN A 136 -21.28 6.06 8.48
N SER A 137 -20.25 5.20 8.53
CA SER A 137 -19.12 5.32 9.45
C SER A 137 -18.07 6.33 8.99
N LEU A 138 -18.14 6.76 7.73
CA LEU A 138 -17.34 7.81 7.11
C LEU A 138 -18.26 8.75 6.33
N ASP A 139 -18.18 10.05 6.60
CA ASP A 139 -18.93 11.02 5.80
C ASP A 139 -18.28 11.23 4.42
N ARG A 140 -19.07 11.75 3.48
CA ARG A 140 -18.66 11.93 2.09
C ARG A 140 -17.55 12.98 1.97
N GLU A 141 -17.61 14.04 2.73
CA GLU A 141 -16.65 15.14 2.75
C GLU A 141 -15.28 14.62 3.21
N HIS A 142 -15.24 13.84 4.27
CA HIS A 142 -14.01 13.24 4.75
C HIS A 142 -13.44 12.21 3.74
N ALA A 143 -14.29 11.42 3.07
CA ALA A 143 -13.83 10.53 2.00
C ALA A 143 -13.18 11.29 0.84
N ILE A 144 -13.72 12.46 0.47
CA ILE A 144 -13.13 13.37 -0.53
C ILE A 144 -11.79 13.93 -0.03
N GLU A 145 -11.72 14.35 1.22
CA GLU A 145 -10.49 14.85 1.83
C GLU A 145 -9.37 13.80 1.82
N LEU A 146 -9.67 12.55 2.14
CA LEU A 146 -8.73 11.44 2.05
C LEU A 146 -8.21 11.23 0.61
N LEU A 147 -9.08 11.32 -0.40
CA LEU A 147 -8.69 11.26 -1.80
C LEU A 147 -7.81 12.45 -2.20
N HIS A 148 -8.16 13.67 -1.79
CA HIS A 148 -7.33 14.85 -2.04
C HIS A 148 -5.96 14.72 -1.39
N SER A 149 -5.89 14.25 -0.14
CA SER A 149 -4.63 13.99 0.56
C SER A 149 -3.77 12.97 -0.19
N CYS A 150 -4.37 11.90 -0.71
CA CYS A 150 -3.66 10.92 -1.54
C CYS A 150 -3.11 11.55 -2.83
N TRP A 151 -3.89 12.41 -3.52
CA TRP A 151 -3.45 13.11 -4.73
C TRP A 151 -2.30 14.09 -4.43
N LEU A 152 -2.37 14.84 -3.34
CA LEU A 152 -1.28 15.74 -2.92
C LEU A 152 0.00 14.96 -2.62
N LYS A 153 -0.12 13.80 -1.96
CA LYS A 153 1.02 12.94 -1.67
C LYS A 153 1.69 12.36 -2.93
N LEU A 154 0.98 12.18 -4.02
CA LEU A 154 1.60 11.77 -5.29
C LEU A 154 2.54 12.83 -5.86
N LEU A 155 2.31 14.13 -5.58
CA LEU A 155 3.20 15.20 -5.99
C LEU A 155 4.55 15.17 -5.26
N GLU A 156 4.62 14.58 -4.08
CA GLU A 156 5.85 14.43 -3.30
C GLU A 156 6.73 13.29 -3.82
N VAL A 157 6.18 12.39 -4.64
CA VAL A 157 6.91 11.26 -5.18
C VAL A 157 7.71 11.68 -6.40
N ASN A 158 8.97 12.11 -6.17
CA ASN A 158 9.87 12.55 -7.22
C ASN A 158 10.64 11.39 -7.84
N LYS A 159 10.73 11.39 -9.17
CA LYS A 159 11.52 10.43 -9.92
C LYS A 159 12.96 10.92 -10.07
N ILE A 160 13.93 10.03 -9.81
CA ILE A 160 15.33 10.29 -10.11
C ILE A 160 15.53 10.06 -11.62
N ARG A 161 15.90 11.10 -12.35
CA ARG A 161 16.14 11.04 -13.80
C ARG A 161 17.55 11.51 -14.13
N SER A 162 18.17 10.87 -15.13
CA SER A 162 19.41 11.40 -15.72
C SER A 162 19.14 12.73 -16.43
N GLY A 163 20.15 13.60 -16.55
CA GLY A 163 20.00 14.91 -17.17
C GLY A 163 19.54 14.83 -18.65
N SER A 164 19.87 13.75 -19.37
CA SER A 164 19.40 13.50 -20.73
C SER A 164 17.91 13.15 -20.79
N HIS A 165 17.42 12.38 -19.82
CA HIS A 165 16.00 12.01 -19.73
C HIS A 165 15.11 13.18 -19.27
N SER A 166 15.61 14.06 -18.41
CA SER A 166 14.84 15.22 -17.95
C SER A 166 14.56 16.21 -19.08
N LYS A 167 15.48 16.35 -20.03
CA LYS A 167 15.29 17.21 -21.21
C LYS A 167 14.25 16.66 -22.20
N ALA A 168 14.17 15.34 -22.34
CA ALA A 168 13.22 14.68 -23.25
C ALA A 168 11.78 14.61 -22.71
N SER A 169 11.58 14.75 -21.41
CA SER A 169 10.28 14.58 -20.74
C SER A 169 9.71 15.87 -20.14
N ALA A 170 10.36 17.01 -20.36
CA ALA A 170 9.90 18.35 -19.97
C ALA A 170 9.03 19.04 -21.04
N GLY A 171 8.43 18.26 -21.96
CA GLY A 171 7.48 18.71 -22.94
C GLY A 171 6.05 18.51 -22.50
#